data_a8e58aeb73812ac906de8e248bc72825
#
_entry.id   a8e58aeb73812ac906de8e248bc72825
#
_cell.length_a   1.000
_cell.length_b   1.000
_cell.length_c   1.000
_cell.angle_alpha   90.00
_cell.angle_beta   90.00
_cell.angle_gamma   90.00
#
_symmetry.space_group_name_H-M   'P 1'
#
loop_
_entity.id
_entity.type
_entity.pdbx_description
1 polymer ?
#
loop_
_entity_poly.entity_id
_entity_poly.type
_entity_poly.pdbx_seq_one_letter_code
_entity_poly.pdbx_strand_id
1 'polypeptide(L)'
;MTVYFHEEDLPEGVFAPGASIAVDTETMGLITARDRLCVVQLSDGNGDEHLVRFGPESDYAAPNLRAVLADPGRLKLYHFARFDLAAIRHYLGVTAAPVYCTKIASRLVRTYTDRHGLKDLVRELCQQEVSKQQQSSDWGGPQLSDAQKDYAASDVRFLHQMKVELDKRLEREGRMQLAQSCFDFLPWRAELDLAGWPEVDIFAHA
;
A
#
# COMPACT_ATOMS: atom_id res chain seq x y z
N MET A 1 -13.67 -14.56 -4.98
CA MET A 1 -12.55 -13.90 -4.26
C MET A 1 -11.77 -14.99 -3.57
N THR A 2 -10.51 -15.12 -3.91
CA THR A 2 -9.62 -16.14 -3.33
C THR A 2 -8.42 -15.45 -2.72
N VAL A 3 -8.12 -15.80 -1.46
CA VAL A 3 -6.92 -15.32 -0.77
C VAL A 3 -5.83 -16.39 -0.92
N TYR A 4 -4.76 -16.06 -1.62
CA TYR A 4 -3.58 -16.91 -1.77
C TYR A 4 -2.51 -16.48 -0.77
N PHE A 5 -1.97 -17.45 -0.07
CA PHE A 5 -0.93 -17.23 0.94
C PHE A 5 0.40 -17.81 0.47
N HIS A 6 1.45 -17.01 0.51
CA HIS A 6 2.79 -17.36 0.07
C HIS A 6 3.80 -17.10 1.18
N GLU A 7 4.78 -17.97 1.31
CA GLU A 7 5.91 -17.77 2.22
C GLU A 7 7.10 -17.23 1.41
N GLU A 8 7.69 -16.14 1.86
CA GLU A 8 8.92 -15.50 1.42
C GLU A 8 8.89 -14.86 0.01
N ASP A 9 8.13 -15.36 -0.96
CA ASP A 9 8.04 -14.77 -2.31
C ASP A 9 6.71 -15.09 -3.00
N LEU A 10 6.41 -14.40 -4.08
CA LEU A 10 5.32 -14.69 -5.02
C LEU A 10 5.73 -15.82 -5.99
N PRO A 11 4.79 -16.65 -6.46
CA PRO A 11 5.04 -17.44 -7.66
C PRO A 11 5.31 -16.57 -8.88
N GLU A 12 6.08 -17.08 -9.83
CA GLU A 12 6.33 -16.39 -11.09
C GLU A 12 5.04 -16.23 -11.92
N GLY A 13 4.87 -15.06 -12.55
CA GLY A 13 3.77 -14.83 -13.49
C GLY A 13 2.37 -14.66 -12.86
N VAL A 14 2.28 -14.40 -11.55
CA VAL A 14 0.98 -14.20 -10.85
C VAL A 14 0.18 -13.05 -11.46
N PHE A 15 0.82 -11.96 -11.82
CA PHE A 15 0.16 -10.78 -12.38
C PHE A 15 0.49 -10.60 -13.87
N ALA A 16 -0.52 -10.30 -14.68
CA ALA A 16 -0.31 -9.98 -16.09
C ALA A 16 0.66 -8.81 -16.26
N PRO A 17 1.51 -8.80 -17.31
CA PRO A 17 2.43 -7.69 -17.58
C PRO A 17 1.69 -6.36 -17.67
N GLY A 18 2.21 -5.30 -16.98
CA GLY A 18 1.65 -3.95 -17.01
C GLY A 18 0.33 -3.75 -16.26
N ALA A 19 -0.30 -4.80 -15.71
CA ALA A 19 -1.48 -4.64 -14.87
C ALA A 19 -1.15 -3.81 -13.64
N SER A 20 -2.01 -2.83 -13.29
CA SER A 20 -1.88 -2.13 -12.00
C SER A 20 -2.12 -3.07 -10.84
N ILE A 21 -1.43 -2.85 -9.74
CA ILE A 21 -1.61 -3.64 -8.51
C ILE A 21 -1.90 -2.75 -7.31
N ALA A 22 -2.85 -3.16 -6.50
CA ALA A 22 -3.02 -2.67 -5.14
C ALA A 22 -1.97 -3.32 -4.24
N VAL A 23 -1.37 -2.54 -3.35
CA VAL A 23 -0.32 -3.00 -2.42
C VAL A 23 -0.58 -2.40 -1.05
N ASP A 24 -0.35 -3.19 -0.01
CA ASP A 24 -0.34 -2.77 1.37
C ASP A 24 0.72 -3.56 2.14
N THR A 25 1.10 -3.13 3.34
CA THR A 25 2.12 -3.81 4.15
C THR A 25 1.73 -3.88 5.61
N GLU A 26 2.03 -5.02 6.24
CA GLU A 26 1.94 -5.18 7.69
C GLU A 26 3.33 -5.36 8.30
N THR A 27 3.57 -4.64 9.39
CA THR A 27 4.85 -4.64 10.10
C THR A 27 4.61 -4.88 11.59
N MET A 28 5.67 -5.13 12.36
CA MET A 28 5.58 -5.30 13.81
C MET A 28 5.30 -3.99 14.57
N GLY A 29 5.25 -2.84 13.88
CA GLY A 29 4.99 -1.52 14.45
C GLY A 29 5.22 -0.43 13.41
N LEU A 30 5.35 0.83 13.85
CA LEU A 30 5.36 1.99 12.96
C LEU A 30 6.74 2.60 12.69
N ILE A 31 7.80 2.07 13.30
CA ILE A 31 9.17 2.55 13.12
C ILE A 31 9.89 1.64 12.13
N THR A 32 9.92 2.00 10.87
CA THR A 32 10.40 1.17 9.76
C THR A 32 11.78 0.55 10.00
N ALA A 33 12.74 1.27 10.56
CA ALA A 33 14.09 0.76 10.82
C ALA A 33 14.17 -0.26 11.98
N ARG A 34 13.11 -0.36 12.82
CA ARG A 34 13.06 -1.25 13.98
C ARG A 34 12.05 -2.39 13.80
N ASP A 35 10.91 -2.04 13.23
CA ASP A 35 9.73 -2.89 13.22
C ASP A 35 9.64 -3.61 11.88
N ARG A 36 10.07 -4.89 11.87
CA ARG A 36 10.24 -5.66 10.64
C ARG A 36 8.97 -5.76 9.80
N LEU A 37 9.16 -5.84 8.48
CA LEU A 37 8.10 -6.17 7.52
C LEU A 37 7.67 -7.63 7.71
N CYS A 38 6.39 -7.86 7.83
CA CYS A 38 5.81 -9.18 8.10
C CYS A 38 4.99 -9.72 6.93
N VAL A 39 4.19 -8.86 6.28
CA VAL A 39 3.33 -9.26 5.17
C VAL A 39 3.33 -8.16 4.11
N VAL A 40 3.33 -8.54 2.84
CA VAL A 40 2.99 -7.69 1.71
C VAL A 40 1.73 -8.25 1.05
N GLN A 41 0.71 -7.43 0.96
CA GLN A 41 -0.56 -7.76 0.32
C GLN A 41 -0.59 -7.18 -1.10
N LEU A 42 -1.10 -7.97 -2.06
CA LEU A 42 -1.22 -7.54 -3.45
C LEU A 42 -2.55 -8.00 -4.05
N SER A 43 -3.11 -7.18 -4.96
CA SER A 43 -4.25 -7.54 -5.78
C SER A 43 -4.22 -6.77 -7.11
N ASP A 44 -4.57 -7.42 -8.22
CA ASP A 44 -4.76 -6.75 -9.50
C ASP A 44 -6.20 -6.27 -9.74
N GLY A 45 -7.07 -6.40 -8.74
CA GLY A 45 -8.46 -5.98 -8.79
C GLY A 45 -9.41 -6.99 -9.46
N ASN A 46 -8.94 -8.15 -9.87
CA ASN A 46 -9.75 -9.20 -10.51
C ASN A 46 -10.45 -10.14 -9.52
N GLY A 47 -10.30 -9.88 -8.21
CA GLY A 47 -10.96 -10.62 -7.13
C GLY A 47 -10.09 -11.66 -6.46
N ASP A 48 -8.79 -11.69 -6.79
CA ASP A 48 -7.79 -12.50 -6.10
C ASP A 48 -6.84 -11.59 -5.33
N GLU A 49 -6.57 -11.97 -4.08
CA GLU A 49 -5.63 -11.31 -3.20
C GLU A 49 -4.47 -12.25 -2.86
N HIS A 50 -3.24 -11.73 -2.91
CA HIS A 50 -2.03 -12.46 -2.63
C HIS A 50 -1.34 -11.88 -1.40
N LEU A 51 -1.06 -12.71 -0.40
CA LEU A 51 -0.37 -12.34 0.83
C LEU A 51 1.00 -13.02 0.84
N VAL A 52 2.08 -12.22 0.81
CA VAL A 52 3.45 -12.72 0.95
C VAL A 52 3.92 -12.47 2.37
N ARG A 53 4.14 -13.54 3.13
CA ARG A 53 4.60 -13.47 4.51
C ARG A 53 6.10 -13.65 4.60
N PHE A 54 6.73 -12.85 5.45
CA PHE A 54 8.14 -12.94 5.81
C PHE A 54 8.30 -13.41 7.25
N GLY A 55 9.06 -14.49 7.44
CA GLY A 55 9.37 -15.04 8.76
C GLY A 55 10.35 -14.16 9.56
N PRO A 56 10.58 -14.47 10.85
CA PRO A 56 11.53 -13.71 11.68
C PRO A 56 12.98 -13.81 11.20
N GLU A 57 13.32 -14.88 10.50
CA GLU A 57 14.67 -15.15 9.96
C GLU A 57 14.75 -14.86 8.45
N SER A 58 13.75 -14.16 7.88
CA SER A 58 13.73 -13.82 6.46
C SER A 58 14.91 -12.92 6.08
N ASP A 59 15.56 -13.27 4.98
CA ASP A 59 16.56 -12.42 4.32
C ASP A 59 15.94 -11.47 3.29
N TYR A 60 14.60 -11.52 3.13
CA TYR A 60 13.83 -10.76 2.14
C TYR A 60 14.28 -10.97 0.69
N ALA A 61 14.87 -12.14 0.38
CA ALA A 61 15.24 -12.54 -0.98
C ALA A 61 13.99 -12.98 -1.76
N ALA A 62 13.14 -12.02 -2.13
CA ALA A 62 11.86 -12.22 -2.81
C ALA A 62 11.95 -11.73 -4.27
N PRO A 63 12.61 -12.45 -5.19
CA PRO A 63 12.91 -11.95 -6.53
C PRO A 63 11.64 -11.64 -7.35
N ASN A 64 10.60 -12.46 -7.26
CA ASN A 64 9.37 -12.25 -8.01
C ASN A 64 8.58 -11.06 -7.47
N LEU A 65 8.40 -10.95 -6.16
CA LEU A 65 7.77 -9.81 -5.51
C LEU A 65 8.53 -8.50 -5.81
N ARG A 66 9.87 -8.53 -5.67
CA ARG A 66 10.73 -7.38 -5.98
C ARG A 66 10.60 -6.95 -7.43
N ALA A 67 10.56 -7.89 -8.39
CA ALA A 67 10.36 -7.59 -9.81
C ALA A 67 9.00 -6.94 -10.05
N VAL A 68 7.92 -7.43 -9.44
CA VAL A 68 6.56 -6.86 -9.54
C VAL A 68 6.52 -5.44 -8.97
N LEU A 69 7.13 -5.19 -7.82
CA LEU A 69 7.13 -3.88 -7.16
C LEU A 69 8.03 -2.87 -7.89
N ALA A 70 9.17 -3.28 -8.44
CA ALA A 70 10.11 -2.42 -9.14
C ALA A 70 9.71 -2.12 -10.60
N ASP A 71 8.73 -2.83 -11.17
CA ASP A 71 8.32 -2.68 -12.58
C ASP A 71 7.82 -1.25 -12.86
N PRO A 72 8.53 -0.43 -13.68
CA PRO A 72 8.13 0.94 -13.99
C PRO A 72 6.90 1.00 -14.91
N GLY A 73 6.56 -0.08 -15.61
CA GLY A 73 5.36 -0.19 -16.43
C GLY A 73 4.08 -0.50 -15.63
N ARG A 74 4.22 -0.75 -14.32
CA ARG A 74 3.14 -1.19 -13.44
C ARG A 74 2.81 -0.12 -12.40
N LEU A 75 1.60 0.45 -12.43
CA LEU A 75 1.12 1.36 -11.39
C LEU A 75 0.85 0.60 -10.08
N LYS A 76 1.40 1.07 -8.97
CA LYS A 76 1.13 0.55 -7.64
C LYS A 76 0.16 1.48 -6.89
N LEU A 77 -0.97 0.91 -6.45
CA LEU A 77 -2.02 1.61 -5.72
C LEU A 77 -1.87 1.34 -4.23
N TYR A 78 -1.89 2.38 -3.43
CA TYR A 78 -1.76 2.30 -1.97
C TYR A 78 -2.84 3.11 -1.26
N HIS A 79 -3.06 2.80 0.01
CA HIS A 79 -3.73 3.70 0.93
C HIS A 79 -2.75 4.17 2.01
N PHE A 80 -2.30 5.43 1.97
CA PHE A 80 -1.22 5.99 2.78
C PHE A 80 0.18 5.49 2.39
N ALA A 81 0.46 5.44 1.11
CA ALA A 81 1.67 4.90 0.46
C ALA A 81 3.02 5.23 1.11
N ARG A 82 3.14 6.38 1.80
CA ARG A 82 4.38 6.82 2.46
C ARG A 82 4.98 5.75 3.36
N PHE A 83 4.14 5.08 4.17
CA PHE A 83 4.57 4.05 5.09
C PHE A 83 5.03 2.78 4.35
N ASP A 84 4.21 2.30 3.43
CA ASP A 84 4.48 1.09 2.66
C ASP A 84 5.73 1.22 1.81
N LEU A 85 5.91 2.37 1.15
CA LEU A 85 7.08 2.66 0.34
C LEU A 85 8.37 2.65 1.17
N ALA A 86 8.33 3.20 2.39
CA ALA A 86 9.46 3.15 3.30
C ALA A 86 9.79 1.72 3.75
N ALA A 87 8.76 0.92 4.12
CA ALA A 87 8.94 -0.48 4.50
C ALA A 87 9.49 -1.31 3.33
N ILE A 88 8.90 -1.20 2.14
CA ILE A 88 9.35 -1.88 0.92
C ILE A 88 10.79 -1.48 0.57
N ARG A 89 11.11 -0.19 0.64
CA ARG A 89 12.46 0.30 0.36
C ARG A 89 13.49 -0.24 1.34
N HIS A 90 13.15 -0.23 2.64
CA HIS A 90 14.07 -0.67 3.69
C HIS A 90 14.34 -2.18 3.65
N TYR A 91 13.28 -3.00 3.55
CA TYR A 91 13.39 -4.45 3.67
C TYR A 91 13.62 -5.15 2.32
N LEU A 92 12.94 -4.73 1.27
CA LEU A 92 13.06 -5.36 -0.05
C LEU A 92 14.06 -4.64 -0.96
N GLY A 93 14.59 -3.47 -0.58
CA GLY A 93 15.60 -2.76 -1.34
C GLY A 93 15.15 -2.21 -2.69
N VAL A 94 13.84 -2.13 -2.96
CA VAL A 94 13.29 -1.65 -4.24
C VAL A 94 12.55 -0.32 -4.07
N THR A 95 12.59 0.52 -5.11
CA THR A 95 11.74 1.70 -5.21
C THR A 95 10.48 1.33 -5.98
N ALA A 96 9.35 1.23 -5.27
CA ALA A 96 8.08 0.84 -5.87
C ALA A 96 7.39 2.05 -6.54
N ALA A 97 7.75 2.34 -7.78
CA ALA A 97 7.18 3.41 -8.60
C ALA A 97 6.78 2.85 -9.99
N PRO A 98 5.80 3.49 -10.70
CA PRO A 98 4.97 4.63 -10.32
C PRO A 98 3.94 4.30 -9.22
N VAL A 99 3.49 5.33 -8.51
CA VAL A 99 2.62 5.23 -7.32
C VAL A 99 1.32 6.00 -7.52
N TYR A 100 0.23 5.48 -6.97
CA TYR A 100 -1.01 6.21 -6.72
C TYR A 100 -1.40 6.04 -5.24
N CYS A 101 -1.73 7.13 -4.55
CA CYS A 101 -2.14 7.10 -3.15
C CYS A 101 -3.59 7.58 -2.99
N THR A 102 -4.50 6.65 -2.68
CA THR A 102 -5.93 6.94 -2.50
C THR A 102 -6.19 7.93 -1.36
N LYS A 103 -5.37 7.92 -0.30
CA LYS A 103 -5.49 8.89 0.82
C LYS A 103 -5.14 10.31 0.39
N ILE A 104 -4.08 10.50 -0.42
CA ILE A 104 -3.72 11.82 -0.97
C ILE A 104 -4.79 12.29 -1.96
N ALA A 105 -5.20 11.44 -2.91
CA ALA A 105 -6.30 11.75 -3.81
C ALA A 105 -7.56 12.18 -3.05
N SER A 106 -7.93 11.41 -2.01
CA SER A 106 -9.05 11.75 -1.15
C SER A 106 -8.91 13.12 -0.47
N ARG A 107 -7.75 13.45 0.08
CA ARG A 107 -7.50 14.76 0.69
C ARG A 107 -7.64 15.90 -0.30
N LEU A 108 -7.23 15.69 -1.54
CA LEU A 108 -7.32 16.70 -2.58
C LEU A 108 -8.76 16.96 -3.07
N VAL A 109 -9.68 15.98 -2.98
CA VAL A 109 -11.03 16.10 -3.55
C VAL A 109 -12.17 16.05 -2.53
N ARG A 110 -11.94 15.49 -1.33
CA ARG A 110 -12.96 15.40 -0.27
C ARG A 110 -12.68 16.45 0.83
N THR A 111 -12.64 17.71 0.44
CA THR A 111 -12.32 18.86 1.32
C THR A 111 -13.41 19.20 2.34
N TYR A 112 -14.54 18.52 2.28
CA TYR A 112 -15.69 18.66 3.20
C TYR A 112 -15.59 17.80 4.45
N THR A 113 -14.51 17.00 4.61
CA THR A 113 -14.35 16.05 5.72
C THR A 113 -12.88 15.78 6.02
N ASP A 114 -12.57 15.43 7.28
CA ASP A 114 -11.24 14.93 7.70
C ASP A 114 -11.15 13.40 7.69
N ARG A 115 -12.22 12.71 7.26
CA ARG A 115 -12.29 11.24 7.23
C ARG A 115 -11.69 10.68 5.94
N HIS A 116 -10.37 10.52 5.92
CA HIS A 116 -9.60 9.99 4.79
C HIS A 116 -9.02 8.60 5.06
N GLY A 117 -9.52 7.88 6.08
CA GLY A 117 -9.12 6.50 6.35
C GLY A 117 -9.74 5.51 5.36
N LEU A 118 -9.08 4.36 5.16
CA LEU A 118 -9.50 3.32 4.21
C LEU A 118 -10.98 2.93 4.41
N LYS A 119 -11.38 2.63 5.65
CA LYS A 119 -12.76 2.27 5.98
C LYS A 119 -13.78 3.34 5.56
N ASP A 120 -13.47 4.63 5.79
CA ASP A 120 -14.36 5.71 5.41
C ASP A 120 -14.48 5.87 3.90
N LEU A 121 -13.36 5.67 3.18
CA LEU A 121 -13.36 5.72 1.71
C LEU A 121 -14.09 4.52 1.11
N VAL A 122 -13.85 3.32 1.59
CA VAL A 122 -14.54 2.10 1.11
C VAL A 122 -16.04 2.24 1.30
N ARG A 123 -16.48 2.72 2.48
CA ARG A 123 -17.92 2.94 2.72
C ARG A 123 -18.52 3.98 1.78
N GLU A 124 -17.85 5.12 1.57
CA GLU A 124 -18.39 6.21 0.75
C GLU A 124 -18.29 5.94 -0.76
N LEU A 125 -17.16 5.41 -1.21
CA LEU A 125 -16.86 5.28 -2.65
C LEU A 125 -17.27 3.91 -3.22
N CYS A 126 -17.20 2.86 -2.39
CA CYS A 126 -17.47 1.49 -2.82
C CYS A 126 -18.78 0.93 -2.25
N GLN A 127 -19.43 1.63 -1.31
CA GLN A 127 -20.64 1.18 -0.60
C GLN A 127 -20.44 -0.19 0.08
N GLN A 128 -19.26 -0.41 0.61
CA GLN A 128 -18.86 -1.63 1.30
C GLN A 128 -18.36 -1.32 2.71
N GLU A 129 -18.27 -2.34 3.56
CA GLU A 129 -17.73 -2.22 4.92
C GLU A 129 -16.47 -3.08 5.05
N VAL A 130 -15.44 -2.52 5.70
CA VAL A 130 -14.22 -3.25 6.09
C VAL A 130 -14.01 -3.18 7.59
N SER A 131 -13.50 -4.26 8.16
CA SER A 131 -13.17 -4.34 9.58
C SER A 131 -11.84 -3.64 9.87
N LYS A 132 -11.65 -3.17 11.11
CA LYS A 132 -10.35 -2.71 11.63
C LYS A 132 -9.82 -3.58 12.77
N GLN A 133 -10.47 -4.71 13.03
CA GLN A 133 -10.22 -5.50 14.25
C GLN A 133 -8.79 -6.07 14.32
N GLN A 134 -8.14 -6.32 13.20
CA GLN A 134 -6.79 -6.90 13.15
C GLN A 134 -5.67 -5.87 12.92
N GLN A 135 -5.99 -4.59 12.78
CA GLN A 135 -5.02 -3.53 12.48
C GLN A 135 -3.81 -3.48 13.45
N SER A 136 -4.03 -3.82 14.72
CA SER A 136 -2.99 -3.84 15.76
C SER A 136 -2.69 -5.26 16.25
N SER A 137 -2.94 -6.29 15.44
CA SER A 137 -2.63 -7.66 15.80
C SER A 137 -1.13 -7.97 15.68
N ASP A 138 -0.70 -9.09 16.26
CA ASP A 138 0.69 -9.54 16.13
C ASP A 138 0.92 -10.14 14.74
N TRP A 139 1.44 -9.34 13.84
CA TRP A 139 1.83 -9.75 12.48
C TRP A 139 3.11 -10.57 12.45
N GLY A 140 3.93 -10.47 13.51
CA GLY A 140 5.19 -11.17 13.66
C GLY A 140 5.06 -12.61 14.18
N GLY A 141 3.86 -13.03 14.54
CA GLY A 141 3.59 -14.35 15.08
C GLY A 141 3.97 -15.52 14.16
N PRO A 142 4.10 -16.72 14.70
CA PRO A 142 4.56 -17.90 13.93
C PRO A 142 3.58 -18.30 12.83
N GLN A 143 2.30 -17.98 12.99
CA GLN A 143 1.24 -18.23 12.01
C GLN A 143 0.22 -17.09 12.03
N LEU A 144 -0.32 -16.74 10.87
CA LEU A 144 -1.42 -15.80 10.77
C LEU A 144 -2.75 -16.56 10.88
N SER A 145 -3.65 -16.04 11.70
CA SER A 145 -5.04 -16.53 11.76
C SER A 145 -5.79 -16.19 10.46
N ASP A 146 -6.86 -16.92 10.20
CA ASP A 146 -7.71 -16.63 9.03
C ASP A 146 -8.31 -15.21 9.11
N ALA A 147 -8.63 -14.72 10.31
CA ALA A 147 -9.10 -13.35 10.52
C ALA A 147 -8.04 -12.29 10.15
N GLN A 148 -6.74 -12.56 10.40
CA GLN A 148 -5.66 -11.69 9.96
C GLN A 148 -5.49 -11.72 8.44
N LYS A 149 -5.55 -12.90 7.83
CA LYS A 149 -5.47 -13.04 6.35
C LYS A 149 -6.62 -12.32 5.67
N ASP A 150 -7.85 -12.49 6.14
CA ASP A 150 -9.03 -11.79 5.60
C ASP A 150 -8.93 -10.28 5.75
N TYR A 151 -8.41 -9.82 6.90
CA TYR A 151 -8.16 -8.40 7.14
C TYR A 151 -7.14 -7.86 6.13
N ALA A 152 -5.95 -8.45 6.06
CA ALA A 152 -4.87 -8.05 5.15
C ALA A 152 -5.33 -8.04 3.67
N ALA A 153 -6.09 -9.06 3.25
CA ALA A 153 -6.68 -9.09 1.92
C ALA A 153 -7.67 -7.95 1.68
N SER A 154 -8.41 -7.53 2.71
CA SER A 154 -9.40 -6.44 2.60
C SER A 154 -8.77 -5.08 2.34
N ASP A 155 -7.51 -4.84 2.78
CA ASP A 155 -6.85 -3.56 2.67
C ASP A 155 -6.42 -3.23 1.21
N VAL A 156 -6.25 -4.26 0.36
CA VAL A 156 -5.95 -4.09 -1.08
C VAL A 156 -7.17 -4.23 -2.01
N ARG A 157 -8.22 -4.91 -1.55
CA ARG A 157 -9.40 -5.33 -2.32
C ARG A 157 -10.09 -4.21 -3.09
N PHE A 158 -10.23 -3.04 -2.49
CA PHE A 158 -11.04 -1.95 -3.02
C PHE A 158 -10.25 -0.80 -3.64
N LEU A 159 -8.89 -0.87 -3.66
CA LEU A 159 -8.08 0.27 -4.10
C LEU A 159 -8.31 0.62 -5.57
N HIS A 160 -8.50 -0.37 -6.44
CA HIS A 160 -8.81 -0.13 -7.86
C HIS A 160 -10.15 0.60 -8.04
N GLN A 161 -11.19 0.15 -7.36
CA GLN A 161 -12.50 0.79 -7.42
C GLN A 161 -12.45 2.22 -6.84
N MET A 162 -11.77 2.40 -5.70
CA MET A 162 -11.58 3.73 -5.13
C MET A 162 -10.83 4.67 -6.07
N LYS A 163 -9.78 4.17 -6.76
CA LYS A 163 -9.04 4.97 -7.75
C LYS A 163 -9.96 5.51 -8.82
N VAL A 164 -10.81 4.67 -9.41
CA VAL A 164 -11.77 5.09 -10.47
C VAL A 164 -12.65 6.24 -9.98
N GLU A 165 -13.19 6.16 -8.77
CA GLU A 165 -14.07 7.19 -8.23
C GLU A 165 -13.32 8.46 -7.82
N LEU A 166 -12.09 8.32 -7.33
CA LEU A 166 -11.23 9.47 -6.98
C LEU A 166 -10.73 10.21 -8.22
N ASP A 167 -10.38 9.49 -9.29
CA ASP A 167 -9.94 10.09 -10.56
C ASP A 167 -11.04 10.97 -11.17
N LYS A 168 -12.30 10.49 -11.22
CA LYS A 168 -13.45 11.30 -11.66
C LYS A 168 -13.58 12.62 -10.89
N ARG A 169 -13.32 12.56 -9.57
CA ARG A 169 -13.37 13.75 -8.71
C ARG A 169 -12.16 14.67 -8.93
N LEU A 170 -10.95 14.09 -9.09
CA LEU A 170 -9.73 14.86 -9.39
C LEU A 170 -9.84 15.61 -10.73
N GLU A 171 -10.36 14.94 -11.75
CA GLU A 171 -10.63 15.56 -13.05
C GLU A 171 -11.64 16.70 -12.95
N ARG A 172 -12.79 16.45 -12.31
CA ARG A 172 -13.84 17.46 -12.10
C ARG A 172 -13.33 18.71 -11.38
N GLU A 173 -12.46 18.52 -10.38
CA GLU A 173 -11.88 19.64 -9.60
C GLU A 173 -10.63 20.26 -10.26
N GLY A 174 -10.19 19.75 -11.41
CA GLY A 174 -8.96 20.19 -12.07
C GLY A 174 -7.68 19.93 -11.28
N ARG A 175 -7.67 18.90 -10.42
CA ARG A 175 -6.57 18.62 -9.47
C ARG A 175 -5.73 17.41 -9.83
N MET A 176 -5.94 16.80 -11.01
CA MET A 176 -5.20 15.59 -11.43
C MET A 176 -3.68 15.84 -11.50
N GLN A 177 -3.25 16.96 -12.11
CA GLN A 177 -1.82 17.31 -12.19
C GLN A 177 -1.18 17.50 -10.81
N LEU A 178 -1.91 18.14 -9.88
CA LEU A 178 -1.45 18.33 -8.51
C LEU A 178 -1.32 16.97 -7.78
N ALA A 179 -2.30 16.09 -7.96
CA ALA A 179 -2.26 14.74 -7.40
C ALA A 179 -1.08 13.94 -7.93
N GLN A 180 -0.83 13.99 -9.26
CA GLN A 180 0.29 13.30 -9.89
C GLN A 180 1.63 13.77 -9.33
N SER A 181 1.83 15.08 -9.18
CA SER A 181 3.06 15.63 -8.57
C SER A 181 3.28 15.14 -7.14
N CYS A 182 2.20 15.01 -6.37
CA CYS A 182 2.29 14.42 -5.03
C CYS A 182 2.66 12.93 -5.08
N PHE A 183 2.09 12.17 -6.02
CA PHE A 183 2.40 10.75 -6.19
C PHE A 183 3.85 10.53 -6.61
N ASP A 184 4.35 11.34 -7.54
CA ASP A 184 5.73 11.28 -8.02
C ASP A 184 6.75 11.60 -6.92
N PHE A 185 6.35 12.41 -5.93
CA PHE A 185 7.20 12.74 -4.78
C PHE A 185 7.19 11.67 -3.68
N LEU A 186 6.19 10.79 -3.60
CA LEU A 186 6.06 9.81 -2.51
C LEU A 186 7.28 8.89 -2.32
N PRO A 187 7.93 8.35 -3.37
CA PRO A 187 9.16 7.57 -3.17
C PRO A 187 10.27 8.39 -2.49
N TRP A 188 10.42 9.66 -2.85
CA TRP A 188 11.39 10.57 -2.23
C TRP A 188 11.01 10.93 -0.80
N ARG A 189 9.69 11.06 -0.52
CA ARG A 189 9.20 11.25 0.85
C ARG A 189 9.56 10.06 1.73
N ALA A 190 9.43 8.84 1.21
CA ALA A 190 9.83 7.62 1.93
C ALA A 190 11.36 7.58 2.17
N GLU A 191 12.16 7.98 1.19
CA GLU A 191 13.63 8.11 1.38
C GLU A 191 13.97 9.14 2.48
N LEU A 192 13.25 10.28 2.54
CA LEU A 192 13.43 11.26 3.64
C LEU A 192 13.12 10.64 5.00
N ASP A 193 12.09 9.82 5.11
CA ASP A 193 11.74 9.12 6.34
C ASP A 193 12.87 8.20 6.81
N LEU A 194 13.42 7.42 5.87
CA LEU A 194 14.53 6.50 6.13
C LEU A 194 15.84 7.22 6.44
N ALA A 195 16.04 8.40 5.87
CA ALA A 195 17.24 9.22 6.06
C ALA A 195 17.20 10.07 7.35
N GLY A 196 16.11 10.01 8.14
CA GLY A 196 16.04 10.64 9.46
C GLY A 196 15.14 11.88 9.56
N TRP A 197 14.28 12.13 8.59
CA TRP A 197 13.29 13.23 8.60
C TRP A 197 11.83 12.76 8.64
N PRO A 198 11.45 11.75 9.46
CA PRO A 198 10.07 11.23 9.43
C PRO A 198 9.04 12.24 9.95
N GLU A 199 9.42 13.07 10.93
CA GLU A 199 8.52 14.03 11.59
C GLU A 199 8.71 15.47 11.10
N VAL A 200 9.67 15.70 10.21
CA VAL A 200 10.02 17.04 9.74
C VAL A 200 9.37 17.33 8.40
N ASP A 201 8.63 18.44 8.31
CA ASP A 201 8.27 19.02 7.02
C ASP A 201 9.43 19.91 6.56
N ILE A 202 10.23 19.39 5.61
CA ILE A 202 11.40 20.11 5.08
C ILE A 202 11.02 21.37 4.26
N PHE A 203 9.75 21.52 3.94
CA PHE A 203 9.23 22.70 3.23
C PHE A 203 8.62 23.73 4.18
N ALA A 204 8.46 23.40 5.47
CA ALA A 204 7.94 24.34 6.44
C ALA A 204 8.96 25.45 6.74
N HIS A 205 8.46 26.65 6.94
CA HIS A 205 9.26 27.72 7.51
C HIS A 205 9.42 27.46 9.01
N ALA A 206 10.66 27.32 9.47
CA ALA A 206 11.00 27.11 10.89
C ALA A 206 10.82 28.40 11.71
#